data_7ab4011b3d589e22dd16f27fe2168bef
#
_entry.id   7ab4011b3d589e22dd16f27fe2168bef
#
_cell.length_a   1.000
_cell.length_b   1.000
_cell.length_c   1.000
_cell.angle_alpha   90.00
_cell.angle_beta   90.00
_cell.angle_gamma   90.00
#
_symmetry.space_group_name_H-M   'P 1'
#
loop_
_entity.id
_entity.type
_entity.pdbx_description
1 polymer ?
#
loop_
_entity_poly.entity_id
_entity_poly.type
_entity_poly.pdbx_seq_one_letter_code
_entity_poly.pdbx_strand_id
1 'polypeptide(L)'
;HLIPPLDLRDFLQAHGWTLRPEGLADRLYVLQNPGFPRRQLVFPMDPTVPDYPEAVDRVIEKLSEMTNERAQTLRNRIQTVRDDTLRLRVDAPQNGNDSLPLGFAAALVTGAQQLLKAAACTVLRPRLHHPRLALTEALQLIEKSRFGQTEPGSFILTVSCPLHALDVQGTLPFAEGSLPFVRQVTLTLKRSMTQLINAIETGALDRLIEALKQDPAPLISTNLCEAVMQLYDEGLKNAVDLSMDWSALAPIAEPDRRGQPLRLQ
;
A
#
# COMPACT_ATOMS: atom_id res chain seq x y z
N HIS A 1 -18.74 -7.54 1.35
CA HIS A 1 -18.89 -6.08 1.31
C HIS A 1 -19.16 -5.64 -0.14
N LEU A 2 -20.18 -4.78 -0.33
CA LEU A 2 -20.52 -4.19 -1.61
C LEU A 2 -19.39 -3.22 -2.04
N ILE A 3 -18.87 -3.37 -3.26
CA ILE A 3 -17.88 -2.45 -3.83
C ILE A 3 -18.59 -1.16 -4.24
N PRO A 4 -18.17 0.03 -3.77
CA PRO A 4 -18.76 1.28 -4.21
C PRO A 4 -18.54 1.52 -5.72
N PRO A 5 -19.52 2.07 -6.46
CA PRO A 5 -19.37 2.31 -7.91
C PRO A 5 -18.17 3.21 -8.25
N LEU A 6 -17.92 4.22 -7.41
CA LEU A 6 -16.79 5.13 -7.59
C LEU A 6 -15.44 4.42 -7.44
N ASP A 7 -15.34 3.48 -6.52
CA ASP A 7 -14.08 2.74 -6.29
C ASP A 7 -13.77 1.82 -7.47
N LEU A 8 -14.77 1.14 -8.03
CA LEU A 8 -14.62 0.33 -9.23
C LEU A 8 -14.23 1.19 -10.44
N ARG A 9 -14.89 2.35 -10.63
CA ARG A 9 -14.55 3.31 -11.69
C ARG A 9 -13.10 3.78 -11.57
N ASP A 10 -12.71 4.24 -10.38
CA ASP A 10 -11.38 4.82 -10.13
C ASP A 10 -10.28 3.76 -10.31
N PHE A 11 -10.53 2.53 -9.86
CA PHE A 11 -9.66 1.40 -10.12
C PHE A 11 -9.47 1.14 -11.63
N LEU A 12 -10.56 1.09 -12.38
CA LEU A 12 -10.51 0.86 -13.81
C LEU A 12 -9.77 1.98 -14.54
N GLN A 13 -10.03 3.25 -14.19
CA GLN A 13 -9.33 4.39 -14.79
C GLN A 13 -7.82 4.36 -14.51
N ALA A 14 -7.42 4.00 -13.28
CA ALA A 14 -6.01 3.82 -12.93
C ALA A 14 -5.31 2.70 -13.73
N HIS A 15 -6.07 1.75 -14.26
CA HIS A 15 -5.58 0.64 -15.10
C HIS A 15 -5.82 0.87 -16.60
N GLY A 16 -5.94 2.14 -17.03
CA GLY A 16 -6.00 2.51 -18.45
C GLY A 16 -7.36 2.35 -19.11
N TRP A 17 -8.43 2.15 -18.34
CA TRP A 17 -9.79 2.18 -18.85
C TRP A 17 -10.29 3.61 -18.94
N THR A 18 -10.86 3.97 -20.08
CA THR A 18 -11.40 5.32 -20.32
C THR A 18 -12.92 5.31 -20.21
N LEU A 19 -13.45 6.23 -19.42
CA LEU A 19 -14.90 6.43 -19.27
C LEU A 19 -15.48 6.97 -20.58
N ARG A 20 -16.60 6.40 -21.00
CA ARG A 20 -17.38 6.83 -22.16
C ARG A 20 -18.60 7.62 -21.70
N PRO A 21 -18.85 8.81 -22.28
CA PRO A 21 -19.96 9.65 -21.86
C PRO A 21 -21.33 9.09 -22.23
N GLU A 22 -21.41 8.19 -23.20
CA GLU A 22 -22.69 7.66 -23.72
C GLU A 22 -23.52 6.95 -22.65
N GLY A 23 -22.89 6.33 -21.66
CA GLY A 23 -23.59 5.64 -20.56
C GLY A 23 -24.11 6.56 -19.46
N LEU A 24 -23.63 7.81 -19.39
CA LEU A 24 -23.94 8.70 -18.26
C LEU A 24 -25.42 9.09 -18.21
N ALA A 25 -26.06 9.25 -19.38
CA ALA A 25 -27.50 9.55 -19.48
C ALA A 25 -28.36 8.44 -18.87
N ASP A 26 -27.94 7.20 -18.99
CA ASP A 26 -28.62 6.00 -18.46
C ASP A 26 -28.14 5.64 -17.04
N ARG A 27 -27.36 6.51 -16.38
CA ARG A 27 -26.74 6.27 -15.07
C ARG A 27 -25.87 5.01 -15.04
N LEU A 28 -25.14 4.74 -16.13
CA LEU A 28 -24.21 3.64 -16.25
C LEU A 28 -22.78 4.18 -16.41
N TYR A 29 -21.84 3.55 -15.72
CA TYR A 29 -20.43 3.65 -16.07
C TYR A 29 -20.14 2.68 -17.20
N VAL A 30 -19.67 3.24 -18.32
CA VAL A 30 -19.25 2.49 -19.51
C VAL A 30 -17.77 2.79 -19.73
N LEU A 31 -16.91 1.77 -19.64
CA LEU A 31 -15.48 1.94 -19.77
C LEU A 31 -14.92 1.06 -20.88
N GLN A 32 -13.93 1.59 -21.60
CA GLN A 32 -13.20 0.92 -22.68
C GLN A 32 -11.70 1.06 -22.47
N ASN A 33 -10.94 0.06 -22.91
CA ASN A 33 -9.48 0.05 -22.84
C ASN A 33 -8.91 -0.28 -24.22
N PRO A 34 -7.98 0.52 -24.78
CA PRO A 34 -7.36 0.25 -26.07
C PRO A 34 -6.63 -1.10 -26.14
N GLY A 35 -6.10 -1.60 -25.00
CA GLY A 35 -5.51 -2.94 -24.92
C GLY A 35 -6.52 -4.09 -25.09
N PHE A 36 -7.82 -3.82 -24.93
CA PHE A 36 -8.92 -4.78 -25.06
C PHE A 36 -10.05 -4.22 -25.94
N PRO A 37 -9.81 -3.91 -27.22
CA PRO A 37 -10.70 -3.11 -28.07
C PRO A 37 -12.09 -3.72 -28.30
N ARG A 38 -12.24 -5.04 -28.10
CA ARG A 38 -13.52 -5.76 -28.21
C ARG A 38 -14.23 -5.97 -26.89
N ARG A 39 -13.70 -5.42 -25.79
CA ARG A 39 -14.25 -5.59 -24.44
C ARG A 39 -14.70 -4.24 -23.89
N GLN A 40 -15.88 -4.24 -23.32
CA GLN A 40 -16.48 -3.10 -22.64
C GLN A 40 -16.92 -3.54 -21.25
N LEU A 41 -16.67 -2.67 -20.26
CA LEU A 41 -17.11 -2.88 -18.89
C LEU A 41 -18.22 -1.90 -18.59
N VAL A 42 -19.37 -2.43 -18.13
CA VAL A 42 -20.58 -1.64 -17.87
C VAL A 42 -21.13 -2.03 -16.51
N PHE A 43 -21.42 -1.05 -15.67
CA PHE A 43 -22.07 -1.23 -14.38
C PHE A 43 -22.83 0.02 -13.94
N PRO A 44 -23.88 -0.11 -13.09
CA PRO A 44 -24.67 1.01 -12.63
C PRO A 44 -23.86 1.99 -11.76
N MET A 45 -24.24 3.27 -11.82
CA MET A 45 -23.73 4.32 -10.91
C MET A 45 -24.35 4.25 -9.52
N ASP A 46 -25.53 3.69 -9.41
CA ASP A 46 -26.30 3.61 -8.18
C ASP A 46 -26.16 2.21 -7.57
N PRO A 47 -25.54 2.08 -6.39
CA PRO A 47 -25.37 0.78 -5.74
C PRO A 47 -26.67 0.20 -5.17
N THR A 48 -27.77 0.96 -5.18
CA THR A 48 -29.07 0.52 -4.64
C THR A 48 -29.92 -0.24 -5.67
N VAL A 49 -29.55 -0.22 -6.96
CA VAL A 49 -30.27 -1.01 -7.96
C VAL A 49 -30.09 -2.53 -7.70
N PRO A 50 -31.15 -3.33 -7.85
CA PRO A 50 -31.15 -4.73 -7.44
C PRO A 50 -30.07 -5.60 -8.12
N ASP A 51 -29.73 -5.31 -9.37
CA ASP A 51 -28.77 -6.03 -10.18
C ASP A 51 -27.31 -5.51 -10.07
N TYR A 52 -27.08 -4.50 -9.21
CA TYR A 52 -25.75 -3.92 -9.03
C TYR A 52 -24.68 -4.94 -8.59
N PRO A 53 -24.92 -5.79 -7.57
CA PRO A 53 -23.95 -6.79 -7.16
C PRO A 53 -23.52 -7.72 -8.30
N GLU A 54 -24.48 -8.19 -9.09
CA GLU A 54 -24.24 -9.08 -10.21
C GLU A 54 -23.48 -8.37 -11.35
N ALA A 55 -23.76 -7.09 -11.56
CA ALA A 55 -23.03 -6.30 -12.55
C ALA A 55 -21.56 -6.13 -12.16
N VAL A 56 -21.29 -5.87 -10.87
CA VAL A 56 -19.93 -5.78 -10.34
C VAL A 56 -19.20 -7.12 -10.47
N ASP A 57 -19.86 -8.23 -10.13
CA ASP A 57 -19.30 -9.56 -10.25
C ASP A 57 -18.91 -9.89 -11.69
N ARG A 58 -19.76 -9.59 -12.65
CA ARG A 58 -19.49 -9.74 -14.09
C ARG A 58 -18.30 -8.90 -14.57
N VAL A 59 -18.15 -7.69 -14.03
CA VAL A 59 -16.98 -6.84 -14.34
C VAL A 59 -15.70 -7.48 -13.81
N ILE A 60 -15.72 -7.96 -12.56
CA ILE A 60 -14.55 -8.59 -11.92
C ILE A 60 -14.16 -9.88 -12.64
N GLU A 61 -15.13 -10.72 -13.04
CA GLU A 61 -14.89 -11.93 -13.81
C GLU A 61 -14.23 -11.61 -15.15
N LYS A 62 -14.76 -10.63 -15.91
CA LYS A 62 -14.15 -10.18 -17.16
C LYS A 62 -12.73 -9.65 -16.96
N LEU A 63 -12.46 -8.90 -15.87
CA LEU A 63 -11.13 -8.45 -15.54
C LEU A 63 -10.20 -9.64 -15.23
N SER A 64 -10.66 -10.59 -14.42
CA SER A 64 -9.92 -11.80 -14.09
C SER A 64 -9.50 -12.57 -15.34
N GLU A 65 -10.41 -12.76 -16.31
CA GLU A 65 -10.11 -13.39 -17.61
C GLU A 65 -9.07 -12.60 -18.42
N MET A 66 -9.15 -11.25 -18.42
CA MET A 66 -8.28 -10.41 -19.23
C MET A 66 -6.88 -10.24 -18.63
N THR A 67 -6.77 -10.21 -17.30
CA THR A 67 -5.52 -9.95 -16.59
C THR A 67 -4.83 -11.20 -16.08
N ASN A 68 -5.52 -12.35 -16.11
CA ASN A 68 -5.10 -13.61 -15.50
C ASN A 68 -4.85 -13.48 -13.97
N GLU A 69 -5.51 -12.52 -13.33
CA GLU A 69 -5.51 -12.33 -11.89
C GLU A 69 -6.74 -13.01 -11.27
N ARG A 70 -6.60 -13.51 -10.04
CA ARG A 70 -7.75 -14.12 -9.31
C ARG A 70 -8.81 -13.06 -8.99
N ALA A 71 -10.09 -13.38 -9.17
CA ALA A 71 -11.20 -12.48 -8.90
C ALA A 71 -11.18 -11.92 -7.46
N GLN A 72 -10.78 -12.73 -6.46
CA GLN A 72 -10.67 -12.27 -5.08
C GLN A 72 -9.55 -11.23 -4.88
N THR A 73 -8.42 -11.39 -5.55
CA THR A 73 -7.33 -10.40 -5.53
C THR A 73 -7.78 -9.07 -6.14
N LEU A 74 -8.49 -9.12 -7.27
CA LEU A 74 -9.08 -7.93 -7.89
C LEU A 74 -10.09 -7.24 -6.97
N ARG A 75 -10.97 -8.00 -6.29
CA ARG A 75 -11.91 -7.45 -5.30
C ARG A 75 -11.18 -6.69 -4.19
N ASN A 76 -10.16 -7.31 -3.61
CA ASN A 76 -9.37 -6.68 -2.53
C ASN A 76 -8.71 -5.39 -3.02
N ARG A 77 -8.11 -5.39 -4.21
CA ARG A 77 -7.48 -4.20 -4.81
C ARG A 77 -8.49 -3.09 -5.12
N ILE A 78 -9.68 -3.41 -5.58
CA ILE A 78 -10.73 -2.42 -5.82
C ILE A 78 -11.20 -1.81 -4.50
N GLN A 79 -11.39 -2.61 -3.46
CA GLN A 79 -11.81 -2.13 -2.15
C GLN A 79 -10.78 -1.21 -1.47
N THR A 80 -9.50 -1.36 -1.82
CA THR A 80 -8.40 -0.55 -1.28
C THR A 80 -7.89 0.49 -2.28
N VAL A 81 -8.62 0.78 -3.36
CA VAL A 81 -8.19 1.73 -4.41
C VAL A 81 -7.91 3.14 -3.88
N ARG A 82 -8.54 3.51 -2.76
CA ARG A 82 -8.36 4.80 -2.07
C ARG A 82 -7.26 4.79 -1.04
N ASP A 83 -6.63 3.64 -0.80
CA ASP A 83 -5.65 3.43 0.24
C ASP A 83 -4.26 3.21 -0.38
N ASP A 84 -3.24 3.74 0.28
CA ASP A 84 -1.89 3.22 0.09
C ASP A 84 -1.76 1.94 0.92
N THR A 85 -1.38 0.84 0.31
CA THR A 85 -1.35 -0.46 0.97
C THR A 85 0.08 -0.99 1.07
N LEU A 86 0.55 -1.18 2.30
CA LEU A 86 1.79 -1.89 2.60
C LEU A 86 1.52 -3.40 2.56
N ARG A 87 2.33 -4.14 1.82
CA ARG A 87 2.27 -5.61 1.72
C ARG A 87 3.60 -6.20 2.18
N LEU A 88 3.53 -7.08 3.15
CA LEU A 88 4.67 -7.85 3.65
C LEU A 88 4.41 -9.33 3.37
N ARG A 89 5.08 -9.88 2.36
CA ARG A 89 5.02 -11.30 2.04
C ARG A 89 6.13 -12.03 2.78
N VAL A 90 5.77 -12.98 3.59
CA VAL A 90 6.72 -13.81 4.34
C VAL A 90 7.04 -15.07 3.56
N ASP A 91 8.32 -15.32 3.37
CA ASP A 91 8.87 -16.55 2.84
C ASP A 91 9.60 -17.25 3.98
N ALA A 92 9.06 -18.37 4.47
CA ALA A 92 9.60 -19.13 5.60
C ALA A 92 9.75 -20.62 5.20
N PRO A 93 10.81 -20.98 4.48
CA PRO A 93 10.97 -22.31 3.88
C PRO A 93 10.99 -23.48 4.88
N GLN A 94 11.30 -23.21 6.14
CA GLN A 94 11.38 -24.26 7.16
C GLN A 94 10.04 -24.67 7.78
N ASN A 95 8.97 -23.90 7.55
CA ASN A 95 7.69 -24.13 8.25
C ASN A 95 6.62 -24.85 7.41
N GLY A 96 6.95 -25.39 6.25
CA GLY A 96 6.01 -26.19 5.43
C GLY A 96 4.62 -25.57 5.31
N ASN A 97 4.53 -24.69 4.44
CA ASN A 97 3.41 -24.23 3.62
C ASN A 97 2.39 -23.22 4.12
N ASP A 98 1.77 -23.24 5.29
CA ASP A 98 0.61 -22.36 5.49
C ASP A 98 0.45 -21.78 6.90
N SER A 99 1.41 -21.97 7.78
CA SER A 99 1.32 -21.44 9.15
C SER A 99 2.59 -20.76 9.62
N LEU A 100 2.43 -19.73 10.43
CA LEU A 100 3.54 -19.07 11.12
C LEU A 100 3.40 -19.27 12.63
N PRO A 101 4.51 -19.38 13.38
CA PRO A 101 4.46 -19.33 14.82
C PRO A 101 3.73 -18.07 15.30
N LEU A 102 2.82 -18.23 16.27
CA LEU A 102 2.00 -17.12 16.75
C LEU A 102 2.83 -15.92 17.21
N GLY A 103 3.95 -16.18 17.91
CA GLY A 103 4.86 -15.12 18.36
C GLY A 103 5.45 -14.33 17.21
N PHE A 104 5.84 -15.01 16.13
CA PHE A 104 6.38 -14.35 14.94
C PHE A 104 5.29 -13.57 14.18
N ALA A 105 4.08 -14.12 14.04
CA ALA A 105 2.96 -13.41 13.45
C ALA A 105 2.63 -12.11 14.21
N ALA A 106 2.66 -12.15 15.55
CA ALA A 106 2.49 -10.95 16.38
C ALA A 106 3.64 -9.94 16.18
N ALA A 107 4.88 -10.41 16.08
CA ALA A 107 6.04 -9.56 15.81
C ALA A 107 5.95 -8.88 14.43
N LEU A 108 5.48 -9.59 13.39
CA LEU A 108 5.25 -9.02 12.05
C LEU A 108 4.23 -7.87 12.08
N VAL A 109 3.10 -8.06 12.77
CA VAL A 109 2.08 -7.01 12.91
C VAL A 109 2.64 -5.82 13.67
N THR A 110 3.36 -6.06 14.75
CA THR A 110 4.00 -5.00 15.55
C THR A 110 5.07 -4.28 14.72
N GLY A 111 5.92 -5.01 14.00
CA GLY A 111 6.95 -4.46 13.12
C GLY A 111 6.34 -3.57 12.03
N ALA A 112 5.28 -4.03 11.34
CA ALA A 112 4.57 -3.24 10.35
C ALA A 112 4.02 -1.93 10.95
N GLN A 113 3.43 -1.99 12.14
CA GLN A 113 2.95 -0.81 12.87
C GLN A 113 4.10 0.15 13.19
N GLN A 114 5.23 -0.36 13.67
CA GLN A 114 6.39 0.45 14.01
C GLN A 114 7.05 1.08 12.79
N LEU A 115 7.11 0.37 11.65
CA LEU A 115 7.57 0.92 10.37
C LEU A 115 6.76 2.16 9.96
N LEU A 116 5.43 2.06 9.98
CA LEU A 116 4.54 3.17 9.64
C LEU A 116 4.68 4.33 10.63
N LYS A 117 4.77 4.05 11.94
CA LYS A 117 4.98 5.09 12.96
C LYS A 117 6.33 5.80 12.79
N ALA A 118 7.40 5.04 12.55
CA ALA A 118 8.74 5.60 12.35
C ALA A 118 8.76 6.50 11.11
N ALA A 119 8.20 6.05 9.99
CA ALA A 119 8.09 6.85 8.77
C ALA A 119 7.24 8.11 8.99
N ALA A 120 6.10 8.01 9.69
CA ALA A 120 5.24 9.14 10.00
C ALA A 120 5.96 10.18 10.89
N CYS A 121 6.66 9.73 11.92
CA CYS A 121 7.45 10.60 12.77
C CYS A 121 8.59 11.28 12.00
N THR A 122 9.21 10.56 11.06
CA THR A 122 10.28 11.10 10.20
C THR A 122 9.75 12.17 9.24
N VAL A 123 8.57 11.97 8.64
CA VAL A 123 7.91 12.99 7.80
C VAL A 123 7.62 14.26 8.58
N LEU A 124 7.10 14.13 9.80
CA LEU A 124 6.75 15.28 10.65
C LEU A 124 7.96 15.99 11.24
N ARG A 125 8.97 15.24 11.64
CA ARG A 125 10.19 15.72 12.31
C ARG A 125 11.37 14.84 11.93
N PRO A 126 12.06 15.12 10.80
CA PRO A 126 13.21 14.32 10.39
C PRO A 126 14.29 14.27 11.47
N ARG A 127 14.61 13.07 11.97
CA ARG A 127 15.62 12.83 13.02
C ARG A 127 16.18 11.42 12.91
N LEU A 128 17.43 11.25 13.28
CA LEU A 128 18.07 9.93 13.36
C LEU A 128 17.43 9.02 14.41
N HIS A 129 16.90 9.61 15.47
CA HIS A 129 16.23 8.85 16.53
C HIS A 129 15.03 9.62 17.09
N HIS A 130 13.92 8.92 17.25
CA HIS A 130 12.73 9.41 17.91
C HIS A 130 12.61 8.76 19.28
N PRO A 131 12.74 9.52 20.41
CA PRO A 131 12.63 8.93 21.74
C PRO A 131 11.28 8.24 22.00
N ARG A 132 10.23 8.70 21.31
CA ARG A 132 8.87 8.11 21.32
C ARG A 132 8.24 8.26 19.95
N LEU A 133 7.69 7.17 19.42
CA LEU A 133 6.88 7.18 18.19
C LEU A 133 5.40 7.51 18.53
N ALA A 134 5.18 8.67 19.16
CA ALA A 134 3.90 9.05 19.74
C ALA A 134 3.43 10.47 19.32
N LEU A 135 3.85 10.93 18.12
CA LEU A 135 3.27 12.12 17.53
C LEU A 135 1.80 11.87 17.20
N THR A 136 0.95 12.85 17.42
CA THR A 136 -0.51 12.72 17.29
C THR A 136 -0.92 12.19 15.94
N GLU A 137 -0.37 12.75 14.88
CA GLU A 137 -0.68 12.36 13.50
C GLU A 137 -0.18 10.92 13.18
N ALA A 138 0.96 10.53 13.76
CA ALA A 138 1.46 9.17 13.61
C ALA A 138 0.56 8.14 14.32
N LEU A 139 0.02 8.48 15.49
CA LEU A 139 -0.93 7.62 16.19
C LEU A 139 -2.27 7.55 15.47
N GLN A 140 -2.78 8.68 14.97
CA GLN A 140 -4.01 8.75 14.17
C GLN A 140 -3.88 7.95 12.87
N LEU A 141 -2.72 7.99 12.20
CA LEU A 141 -2.47 7.15 11.03
C LEU A 141 -2.68 5.67 11.35
N ILE A 142 -2.11 5.19 12.45
CA ILE A 142 -2.26 3.78 12.86
C ILE A 142 -3.71 3.45 13.22
N GLU A 143 -4.40 4.34 13.94
CA GLU A 143 -5.80 4.15 14.30
C GLU A 143 -6.72 4.02 13.06
N LYS A 144 -6.44 4.78 12.02
CA LYS A 144 -7.18 4.77 10.76
C LYS A 144 -6.76 3.67 9.80
N SER A 145 -5.54 3.15 9.95
CA SER A 145 -5.05 2.04 9.12
C SER A 145 -5.81 0.74 9.41
N ARG A 146 -5.92 -0.12 8.41
CA ARG A 146 -6.68 -1.36 8.49
C ARG A 146 -5.79 -2.54 8.16
N PHE A 147 -5.90 -3.59 8.96
CA PHE A 147 -5.29 -4.88 8.67
C PHE A 147 -6.18 -5.62 7.66
N GLY A 148 -5.59 -6.01 6.52
CA GLY A 148 -6.28 -6.74 5.46
C GLY A 148 -6.21 -8.26 5.63
N GLN A 149 -7.01 -8.97 4.85
CA GLN A 149 -6.99 -10.43 4.81
C GLN A 149 -5.71 -10.94 4.14
N THR A 150 -5.19 -12.06 4.65
CA THR A 150 -4.08 -12.79 4.02
C THR A 150 -4.55 -13.46 2.73
N GLU A 151 -3.67 -13.53 1.74
CA GLU A 151 -3.97 -14.18 0.46
C GLU A 151 -3.68 -15.68 0.53
N PRO A 152 -4.51 -16.55 -0.09
CA PRO A 152 -4.27 -18.00 -0.10
C PRO A 152 -2.94 -18.37 -0.79
N GLY A 153 -2.18 -19.26 -0.19
CA GLY A 153 -0.94 -19.82 -0.75
C GLY A 153 0.34 -19.05 -0.45
N SER A 154 0.27 -17.98 0.37
CA SER A 154 1.42 -17.26 0.93
C SER A 154 0.97 -16.47 2.14
N PHE A 155 1.80 -16.34 3.17
CA PHE A 155 1.50 -15.46 4.28
C PHE A 155 1.81 -14.02 3.86
N ILE A 156 0.77 -13.28 3.50
CA ILE A 156 0.88 -11.87 3.13
C ILE A 156 0.12 -11.03 4.15
N LEU A 157 0.86 -10.23 4.90
CA LEU A 157 0.28 -9.21 5.78
C LEU A 157 0.05 -7.95 4.95
N THR A 158 -1.19 -7.46 4.93
CA THR A 158 -1.55 -6.21 4.25
C THR A 158 -2.00 -5.17 5.26
N VAL A 159 -1.50 -3.93 5.12
CA VAL A 159 -1.94 -2.79 5.91
C VAL A 159 -2.38 -1.68 4.96
N SER A 160 -3.68 -1.41 4.94
CA SER A 160 -4.28 -0.32 4.17
C SER A 160 -4.26 0.97 4.96
N CYS A 161 -3.74 2.02 4.35
CA CYS A 161 -3.65 3.37 4.90
C CYS A 161 -4.52 4.29 4.04
N PRO A 162 -5.76 4.63 4.47
CA PRO A 162 -6.65 5.49 3.69
C PRO A 162 -6.02 6.84 3.43
N LEU A 163 -5.91 7.23 2.15
CA LEU A 163 -5.12 8.37 1.71
C LEU A 163 -5.55 9.69 2.36
N HIS A 164 -6.84 9.87 2.57
CA HIS A 164 -7.44 11.06 3.16
C HIS A 164 -7.85 10.89 4.64
N ALA A 165 -7.34 9.86 5.34
CA ALA A 165 -7.69 9.58 6.73
C ALA A 165 -7.34 10.72 7.70
N LEU A 166 -6.38 11.55 7.33
CA LEU A 166 -5.82 12.64 8.14
C LEU A 166 -5.92 14.01 7.46
N ASP A 167 -6.89 14.19 6.57
CA ASP A 167 -7.25 15.51 6.06
C ASP A 167 -7.88 16.31 7.21
N VAL A 168 -7.02 16.89 8.02
CA VAL A 168 -7.41 17.66 9.20
C VAL A 168 -8.06 18.97 8.73
N GLN A 169 -9.35 19.11 8.98
CA GLN A 169 -10.03 20.39 8.90
C GLN A 169 -9.30 21.37 9.82
N GLY A 170 -8.57 22.31 9.25
CA GLY A 170 -7.97 23.42 9.98
C GLY A 170 -6.45 23.55 9.98
N THR A 171 -5.67 22.60 9.53
CA THR A 171 -4.30 22.86 9.08
C THR A 171 -4.34 23.52 7.71
N LEU A 172 -3.51 24.56 7.52
CA LEU A 172 -3.36 25.28 6.26
C LEU A 172 -3.49 24.28 5.09
N PRO A 173 -4.33 24.59 4.07
CA PRO A 173 -4.39 23.75 2.89
C PRO A 173 -2.95 23.53 2.46
N PHE A 174 -2.53 22.27 2.31
CA PHE A 174 -1.23 21.94 1.77
C PHE A 174 -1.05 22.85 0.55
N ALA A 175 0.10 23.53 0.44
CA ALA A 175 0.39 24.37 -0.72
C ALA A 175 -0.05 23.61 -1.96
N GLU A 176 -0.77 24.24 -2.89
CA GLU A 176 -1.29 23.60 -4.08
C GLU A 176 -0.20 22.73 -4.69
N GLY A 177 -0.42 21.40 -4.75
CA GLY A 177 0.57 20.42 -5.20
C GLY A 177 1.27 19.61 -4.12
N SER A 178 1.02 19.82 -2.81
CA SER A 178 1.59 18.93 -1.78
C SER A 178 0.84 17.59 -1.73
N LEU A 179 1.61 16.51 -1.52
CA LEU A 179 1.03 15.17 -1.38
C LEU A 179 0.28 15.04 -0.05
N PRO A 180 -0.82 14.27 0.01
CA PRO A 180 -1.47 13.90 1.26
C PRO A 180 -0.47 13.33 2.28
N PHE A 181 -0.70 13.59 3.57
CA PHE A 181 0.22 13.13 4.62
C PHE A 181 0.47 11.61 4.57
N VAL A 182 -0.58 10.82 4.39
CA VAL A 182 -0.46 9.36 4.26
C VAL A 182 0.48 8.98 3.11
N ARG A 183 0.34 9.62 1.92
CA ARG A 183 1.22 9.40 0.78
C ARG A 183 2.66 9.80 1.08
N GLN A 184 2.90 10.88 1.82
CA GLN A 184 4.25 11.27 2.24
C GLN A 184 4.88 10.19 3.13
N VAL A 185 4.11 9.63 4.08
CA VAL A 185 4.58 8.57 4.97
C VAL A 185 4.92 7.29 4.20
N THR A 186 4.02 6.83 3.34
CA THR A 186 4.21 5.60 2.57
C THR A 186 5.36 5.71 1.56
N LEU A 187 5.54 6.87 0.93
CA LEU A 187 6.71 7.17 0.09
C LEU A 187 8.01 7.20 0.90
N THR A 188 8.00 7.86 2.05
CA THR A 188 9.18 7.90 2.95
C THR A 188 9.56 6.49 3.37
N LEU A 189 8.59 5.67 3.78
CA LEU A 189 8.84 4.28 4.11
C LEU A 189 9.49 3.52 2.94
N LYS A 190 8.90 3.59 1.75
CA LYS A 190 9.46 2.90 0.57
C LYS A 190 10.87 3.37 0.25
N ARG A 191 11.11 4.68 0.22
CA ARG A 191 12.43 5.26 -0.09
C ARG A 191 13.47 4.88 0.95
N SER A 192 13.11 4.96 2.24
CA SER A 192 13.99 4.54 3.33
C SER A 192 14.38 3.07 3.22
N MET A 193 13.41 2.19 2.97
CA MET A 193 13.65 0.76 2.78
C MET A 193 14.52 0.49 1.55
N THR A 194 14.27 1.19 0.43
CA THR A 194 15.10 1.07 -0.78
C THR A 194 16.55 1.46 -0.51
N GLN A 195 16.78 2.58 0.18
CA GLN A 195 18.14 3.01 0.55
C GLN A 195 18.84 2.01 1.47
N LEU A 196 18.14 1.52 2.49
CA LEU A 196 18.68 0.57 3.46
C LEU A 196 19.07 -0.75 2.77
N ILE A 197 18.19 -1.33 1.99
CA ILE A 197 18.42 -2.59 1.28
C ILE A 197 19.57 -2.44 0.28
N ASN A 198 19.57 -1.39 -0.54
CA ASN A 198 20.66 -1.12 -1.47
C ASN A 198 22.02 -0.98 -0.76
N ALA A 199 22.06 -0.33 0.41
CA ALA A 199 23.29 -0.20 1.19
C ALA A 199 23.77 -1.54 1.75
N ILE A 200 22.87 -2.42 2.17
CA ILE A 200 23.18 -3.77 2.63
C ILE A 200 23.72 -4.61 1.47
N GLU A 201 23.01 -4.65 0.34
CA GLU A 201 23.36 -5.45 -0.83
C GLU A 201 24.72 -5.04 -1.45
N THR A 202 25.02 -3.74 -1.40
CA THR A 202 26.28 -3.19 -1.96
C THR A 202 27.42 -3.10 -0.93
N GLY A 203 27.20 -3.52 0.32
CA GLY A 203 28.19 -3.39 1.40
C GLY A 203 28.53 -1.94 1.74
N ALA A 204 27.61 -1.00 1.48
CA ALA A 204 27.80 0.43 1.68
C ALA A 204 27.14 0.98 2.96
N LEU A 205 26.82 0.12 3.93
CA LEU A 205 26.08 0.49 5.13
C LEU A 205 26.79 1.58 5.95
N ASP A 206 28.10 1.48 6.12
CA ASP A 206 28.88 2.49 6.86
C ASP A 206 28.81 3.87 6.18
N ARG A 207 28.87 3.89 4.84
CA ARG A 207 28.71 5.15 4.07
C ARG A 207 27.33 5.74 4.23
N LEU A 208 26.29 4.91 4.23
CA LEU A 208 24.91 5.35 4.48
C LEU A 208 24.79 5.95 5.90
N ILE A 209 25.34 5.30 6.91
CA ILE A 209 25.32 5.80 8.31
C ILE A 209 25.98 7.16 8.41
N GLU A 210 27.18 7.33 7.82
CA GLU A 210 27.87 8.64 7.84
C GLU A 210 27.11 9.71 7.06
N ALA A 211 26.51 9.38 5.92
CA ALA A 211 25.67 10.30 5.17
C ALA A 211 24.44 10.77 5.99
N LEU A 212 23.77 9.82 6.67
CA LEU A 212 22.60 10.13 7.52
C LEU A 212 22.95 11.03 8.71
N LYS A 213 24.14 10.87 9.30
CA LYS A 213 24.61 11.74 10.40
C LYS A 213 24.83 13.18 9.95
N GLN A 214 25.16 13.40 8.68
CA GLN A 214 25.38 14.72 8.10
C GLN A 214 24.11 15.33 7.48
N ASP A 215 23.06 14.51 7.29
CA ASP A 215 21.82 14.97 6.68
C ASP A 215 20.97 15.76 7.70
N PRO A 216 20.61 17.01 7.41
CA PRO A 216 19.73 17.80 8.28
C PRO A 216 18.29 17.25 8.32
N ALA A 217 17.91 16.42 7.36
CA ALA A 217 16.58 15.82 7.25
C ALA A 217 16.64 14.32 6.91
N PRO A 218 17.24 13.48 7.78
CA PRO A 218 17.44 12.07 7.49
C PRO A 218 16.13 11.31 7.26
N LEU A 219 16.07 10.51 6.20
CA LEU A 219 14.91 9.68 5.88
C LEU A 219 14.85 8.40 6.70
N ILE A 220 15.99 7.92 7.19
CA ILE A 220 16.10 6.68 7.96
C ILE A 220 16.38 7.02 9.42
N SER A 221 15.52 6.54 10.31
CA SER A 221 15.73 6.62 11.76
C SER A 221 16.14 5.26 12.33
N THR A 222 16.79 5.25 13.50
CA THR A 222 17.09 4.00 14.22
C THR A 222 15.83 3.23 14.56
N ASN A 223 14.71 3.91 14.83
CA ASN A 223 13.42 3.29 15.08
C ASN A 223 12.90 2.51 13.85
N LEU A 224 13.15 2.99 12.64
CA LEU A 224 12.82 2.25 11.43
C LEU A 224 13.69 0.98 11.32
N CYS A 225 14.98 1.08 11.59
CA CYS A 225 15.89 -0.08 11.61
C CYS A 225 15.48 -1.12 12.66
N GLU A 226 15.11 -0.68 13.86
CA GLU A 226 14.59 -1.56 14.93
C GLU A 226 13.30 -2.27 14.49
N ALA A 227 12.39 -1.57 13.79
CA ALA A 227 11.17 -2.16 13.27
C ALA A 227 11.46 -3.19 12.15
N VAL A 228 12.45 -2.95 11.30
CA VAL A 228 12.92 -3.91 10.28
C VAL A 228 13.44 -5.19 10.94
N MET A 229 14.22 -5.06 12.01
CA MET A 229 14.75 -6.22 12.74
C MET A 229 13.64 -7.11 13.32
N GLN A 230 12.47 -6.56 13.67
CA GLN A 230 11.32 -7.33 14.14
C GLN A 230 10.66 -8.19 13.04
N LEU A 231 10.97 -7.93 11.78
CA LEU A 231 10.44 -8.71 10.65
C LEU A 231 11.26 -9.98 10.36
N TYR A 232 12.36 -10.19 11.06
CA TYR A 232 13.23 -11.34 10.89
C TYR A 232 13.26 -12.20 12.16
N ASP A 233 13.26 -13.51 11.97
CA ASP A 233 13.39 -14.51 13.04
C ASP A 233 14.50 -15.51 12.68
N GLU A 234 15.53 -15.58 13.51
CA GLU A 234 16.70 -16.47 13.27
C GLU A 234 16.30 -17.95 13.21
N GLY A 235 15.30 -18.37 13.99
CA GLY A 235 14.83 -19.74 14.02
C GLY A 235 14.10 -20.14 12.73
N LEU A 236 13.41 -19.20 12.12
CA LEU A 236 12.68 -19.41 10.86
C LEU A 236 13.53 -19.17 9.62
N LYS A 237 14.61 -18.39 9.74
CA LYS A 237 15.42 -17.93 8.59
C LYS A 237 14.54 -17.40 7.47
N ASN A 238 13.54 -16.61 7.86
CA ASN A 238 12.56 -16.08 6.92
C ASN A 238 13.14 -14.94 6.07
N ALA A 239 12.54 -14.76 4.89
CA ALA A 239 12.66 -13.53 4.14
C ALA A 239 11.33 -12.80 4.11
N VAL A 240 11.35 -11.48 4.01
CA VAL A 240 10.17 -10.66 3.87
C VAL A 240 10.29 -9.79 2.62
N ASP A 241 9.35 -9.96 1.69
CA ASP A 241 9.23 -9.11 0.52
C ASP A 241 8.27 -7.96 0.85
N LEU A 242 8.79 -6.74 0.88
CA LEU A 242 8.01 -5.53 1.11
C LEU A 242 7.63 -4.89 -0.22
N SER A 243 6.34 -4.63 -0.42
CA SER A 243 5.83 -3.89 -1.57
C SER A 243 4.76 -2.89 -1.18
N MET A 244 4.51 -1.92 -2.06
CA MET A 244 3.49 -0.89 -1.88
C MET A 244 2.53 -0.90 -3.07
N ASP A 245 1.23 -1.01 -2.79
CA ASP A 245 0.17 -0.73 -3.74
C ASP A 245 -0.33 0.70 -3.48
N TRP A 246 -0.31 1.52 -4.53
CA TRP A 246 -0.60 2.95 -4.41
C TRP A 246 -2.05 3.26 -4.72
N SER A 247 -2.66 4.11 -3.90
CA SER A 247 -3.96 4.68 -4.21
C SER A 247 -3.93 5.41 -5.56
N ALA A 248 -4.99 5.20 -6.34
CA ALA A 248 -5.18 5.89 -7.60
C ALA A 248 -5.51 7.39 -7.46
N LEU A 249 -5.85 7.84 -6.24
CA LEU A 249 -6.33 9.19 -5.99
C LEU A 249 -5.25 10.26 -5.89
N ALA A 250 -4.00 9.88 -5.75
CA ALA A 250 -2.89 10.83 -5.74
C ALA A 250 -1.80 10.40 -6.70
N PRO A 251 -1.18 11.38 -7.40
CA PRO A 251 -0.09 11.09 -8.32
C PRO A 251 1.11 10.50 -7.57
N ILE A 252 1.85 9.66 -8.28
CA ILE A 252 3.12 9.12 -7.83
C ILE A 252 4.12 9.22 -8.98
N ALA A 253 5.35 9.64 -8.67
CA ALA A 253 6.41 9.70 -9.65
C ALA A 253 6.78 8.30 -10.17
N GLU A 254 7.12 8.18 -11.45
CA GLU A 254 7.48 6.91 -12.09
C GLU A 254 8.56 6.10 -11.33
N PRO A 255 9.65 6.71 -10.80
CA PRO A 255 10.65 5.96 -10.03
C PRO A 255 10.08 5.29 -8.77
N ASP A 256 9.09 5.94 -8.14
CA ASP A 256 8.44 5.41 -6.93
C ASP A 256 7.32 4.42 -7.26
N ARG A 257 6.71 4.51 -8.47
CA ARG A 257 5.66 3.60 -8.92
C ARG A 257 6.20 2.24 -9.30
N ARG A 258 7.33 2.22 -10.01
CA ARG A 258 7.99 1.00 -10.48
C ARG A 258 8.98 0.52 -9.44
N GLY A 259 8.91 -0.74 -9.09
CA GLY A 259 9.90 -1.39 -8.24
C GLY A 259 9.50 -2.84 -8.02
N GLN A 260 10.49 -3.72 -8.10
CA GLN A 260 10.32 -5.07 -7.58
C GLN A 260 10.07 -4.99 -6.06
N PRO A 261 9.43 -5.99 -5.46
CA PRO A 261 9.35 -6.10 -4.01
C PRO A 261 10.76 -5.99 -3.40
N LEU A 262 10.86 -5.23 -2.32
CA LEU A 262 12.11 -5.06 -1.58
C LEU A 262 12.29 -6.27 -0.66
N ARG A 263 13.33 -7.07 -0.88
CA ARG A 263 13.57 -8.30 -0.12
C ARG A 263 14.51 -8.06 1.07
N LEU A 264 14.00 -8.41 2.24
CA LEU A 264 14.75 -8.47 3.51
C LEU A 264 15.08 -9.93 3.83
N GLN A 265 16.36 -10.24 4.09
CA GLN A 265 16.85 -11.58 4.43
C GLN A 265 17.77 -11.49 5.65
#